data_ba91e73f18c68af92a11a0b016936ed7
#
_entry.id   ba91e73f18c68af92a11a0b016936ed7
#
_cell.length_a   1.000
_cell.length_b   1.000
_cell.length_c   1.000
_cell.angle_alpha   90.00
_cell.angle_beta   90.00
_cell.angle_gamma   90.00
#
_symmetry.space_group_name_H-M   'P 1'
#
loop_
_entity.id
_entity.type
_entity.pdbx_description
1 polymer ?
#
loop_
_entity_poly.entity_id
_entity_poly.type
_entity_poly.pdbx_seq_one_letter_code
_entity_poly.pdbx_strand_id
1 'polypeptide(L)'
;MVFQPNSGFVHVARRGVTLVELLVVIVIITVLMAMLLPAVNVARESGRQAACQNNLRQFGVGFSSHVARRGTYCTGAFDWRRDGCVTEVGWVADLVQSGTPVGKMLCPSNPARIALTFNDLLSMAWDVDTCVPDRRGSPPQTMPDGSRRINPCRFLAEGDPSSSTPPPTGEDRRLFVEKEILLKHFNTNYTASWYLVRSGVVLDGSGNLVARQPGCSASLLARGSTLGPLNAARLDSSSAPASNVPLLGCGAAGGMLEANLGDNDSNSPAVMPFTRGPVQTATLEAPPPFSAGTPMATWWAVWNATLQDYRGFAPVHRNTCNLLFADGSVRAIADQNGDGLLNNGFPSNLGGFRDATVEMPPDDVFSKWSLRPN
;
A
#
# COMPACT_ATOMS: atom_id res chain seq x y z
N MET A 1 66.28 12.11 -62.15
CA MET A 1 65.48 10.88 -62.19
C MET A 1 64.46 10.98 -61.08
N VAL A 2 63.23 11.37 -61.43
CA VAL A 2 62.15 11.64 -60.44
C VAL A 2 61.17 10.45 -60.59
N PHE A 3 61.02 9.66 -59.53
CA PHE A 3 60.02 8.57 -59.47
C PHE A 3 58.73 9.14 -59.03
N GLN A 4 57.67 9.11 -59.86
CA GLN A 4 56.32 9.34 -59.47
C GLN A 4 55.69 8.01 -58.98
N PRO A 5 55.05 8.00 -57.79
CA PRO A 5 54.26 6.85 -57.39
C PRO A 5 52.88 6.91 -58.04
N ASN A 6 52.55 5.84 -58.77
CA ASN A 6 51.25 5.65 -59.42
C ASN A 6 50.22 5.16 -58.37
N SER A 7 49.37 6.07 -57.87
CA SER A 7 48.27 5.70 -56.98
C SER A 7 47.08 5.13 -57.77
N GLY A 8 47.06 3.83 -57.91
CA GLY A 8 45.87 3.13 -58.45
C GLY A 8 44.72 3.20 -57.50
N PHE A 9 43.74 4.04 -57.82
CA PHE A 9 42.42 4.02 -57.13
C PHE A 9 41.68 2.73 -57.53
N VAL A 10 41.53 1.81 -56.55
CA VAL A 10 40.67 0.64 -56.70
C VAL A 10 39.22 1.13 -56.59
N HIS A 11 38.55 1.23 -57.74
CA HIS A 11 37.11 1.45 -57.77
C HIS A 11 36.38 0.19 -57.28
N VAL A 12 35.99 0.17 -56.00
CA VAL A 12 35.07 -0.84 -55.51
C VAL A 12 33.69 -0.52 -56.12
N ALA A 13 33.26 -1.33 -57.06
CA ALA A 13 31.94 -1.26 -57.66
C ALA A 13 30.86 -1.42 -56.59
N ARG A 14 30.18 -0.33 -56.20
CA ARG A 14 29.02 -0.38 -55.30
C ARG A 14 27.90 -1.09 -56.04
N ARG A 15 27.60 -2.32 -55.64
CA ARG A 15 26.41 -3.05 -56.11
C ARG A 15 25.19 -2.33 -55.59
N GLY A 16 24.31 -1.83 -56.41
CA GLY A 16 23.01 -1.28 -56.06
C GLY A 16 22.10 -2.40 -55.55
N VAL A 17 21.43 -2.18 -54.45
CA VAL A 17 20.39 -3.08 -53.89
C VAL A 17 19.14 -2.95 -54.74
N THR A 18 18.54 -4.06 -55.16
CA THR A 18 17.26 -4.05 -55.88
C THR A 18 16.11 -3.76 -54.95
N LEU A 19 15.03 -3.17 -55.49
CA LEU A 19 13.80 -2.87 -54.72
C LEU A 19 13.20 -4.16 -54.12
N VAL A 20 13.32 -5.28 -54.83
CA VAL A 20 12.85 -6.61 -54.36
C VAL A 20 13.65 -7.12 -53.19
N GLU A 21 14.99 -6.98 -53.21
CA GLU A 21 15.85 -7.39 -52.08
C GLU A 21 15.49 -6.57 -50.80
N LEU A 22 15.25 -5.26 -50.96
CA LEU A 22 14.82 -4.42 -49.82
C LEU A 22 13.45 -4.87 -49.31
N LEU A 23 12.49 -5.11 -50.20
CA LEU A 23 11.13 -5.51 -49.83
C LEU A 23 11.11 -6.85 -49.08
N VAL A 24 11.86 -7.85 -49.53
CA VAL A 24 11.96 -9.16 -48.86
C VAL A 24 12.55 -9.01 -47.45
N VAL A 25 13.59 -8.20 -47.27
CA VAL A 25 14.21 -7.97 -45.96
C VAL A 25 13.21 -7.31 -44.98
N ILE A 26 12.46 -6.27 -45.41
CA ILE A 26 11.48 -5.63 -44.50
C ILE A 26 10.33 -6.58 -44.16
N VAL A 27 9.88 -7.43 -45.07
CA VAL A 27 8.85 -8.45 -44.81
C VAL A 27 9.33 -9.44 -43.76
N ILE A 28 10.56 -9.96 -43.90
CA ILE A 28 11.14 -10.90 -42.91
C ILE A 28 11.25 -10.22 -41.54
N ILE A 29 11.76 -8.96 -41.47
CA ILE A 29 11.89 -8.22 -40.21
C ILE A 29 10.54 -7.99 -39.57
N THR A 30 9.51 -7.59 -40.33
CA THR A 30 8.17 -7.35 -39.81
C THR A 30 7.51 -8.62 -39.25
N VAL A 31 7.68 -9.77 -39.94
CA VAL A 31 7.19 -11.07 -39.45
C VAL A 31 7.88 -11.45 -38.14
N LEU A 32 9.22 -11.33 -38.08
CA LEU A 32 9.97 -11.62 -36.85
C LEU A 32 9.59 -10.70 -35.69
N MET A 33 9.44 -9.39 -35.92
CA MET A 33 8.99 -8.43 -34.92
C MET A 33 7.57 -8.74 -34.43
N ALA A 34 6.65 -9.13 -35.32
CA ALA A 34 5.28 -9.47 -34.96
C ALA A 34 5.21 -10.66 -33.98
N MET A 35 6.13 -11.63 -34.08
CA MET A 35 6.22 -12.75 -33.16
C MET A 35 6.94 -12.41 -31.85
N LEU A 36 7.90 -11.46 -31.86
CA LEU A 36 8.68 -11.08 -30.69
C LEU A 36 7.93 -10.13 -29.74
N LEU A 37 7.10 -9.21 -30.27
CA LEU A 37 6.41 -8.21 -29.45
C LEU A 37 5.57 -8.80 -28.31
N PRO A 38 4.70 -9.81 -28.53
CA PRO A 38 3.93 -10.41 -27.42
C PRO A 38 4.83 -11.11 -26.40
N ALA A 39 5.89 -11.80 -26.83
CA ALA A 39 6.81 -12.49 -25.94
C ALA A 39 7.59 -11.52 -25.05
N VAL A 40 8.06 -10.40 -25.59
CA VAL A 40 8.76 -9.34 -24.82
C VAL A 40 7.83 -8.71 -23.77
N ASN A 41 6.55 -8.47 -24.10
CA ASN A 41 5.59 -7.92 -23.13
C ASN A 41 5.31 -8.89 -21.99
N VAL A 42 5.25 -10.21 -22.27
CA VAL A 42 5.13 -11.25 -21.24
C VAL A 42 6.35 -11.24 -20.33
N ALA A 43 7.55 -11.25 -20.91
CA ALA A 43 8.80 -11.26 -20.15
C ALA A 43 8.98 -10.01 -19.27
N ARG A 44 8.65 -8.83 -19.80
CA ARG A 44 8.69 -7.58 -19.03
C ARG A 44 7.75 -7.60 -17.81
N GLU A 45 6.52 -8.09 -17.98
CA GLU A 45 5.58 -8.15 -16.87
C GLU A 45 5.99 -9.20 -15.83
N SER A 46 6.52 -10.34 -16.25
CA SER A 46 7.11 -11.32 -15.32
C SER A 46 8.25 -10.71 -14.50
N GLY A 47 9.10 -9.90 -15.14
CA GLY A 47 10.16 -9.16 -14.43
C GLY A 47 9.61 -8.15 -13.42
N ARG A 48 8.55 -7.41 -13.78
CA ARG A 48 7.86 -6.47 -12.86
C ARG A 48 7.21 -7.18 -11.69
N GLN A 49 6.56 -8.32 -11.94
CA GLN A 49 5.97 -9.15 -10.90
C GLN A 49 7.04 -9.68 -9.93
N ALA A 50 8.16 -10.17 -10.44
CA ALA A 50 9.29 -10.63 -9.62
C ALA A 50 9.88 -9.49 -8.78
N ALA A 51 10.01 -8.27 -9.33
CA ALA A 51 10.45 -7.09 -8.59
C ALA A 51 9.46 -6.73 -7.47
N CYS A 52 8.15 -6.75 -7.75
CA CYS A 52 7.11 -6.52 -6.74
C CYS A 52 7.19 -7.56 -5.61
N GLN A 53 7.33 -8.84 -5.93
CA GLN A 53 7.48 -9.91 -4.92
C GLN A 53 8.74 -9.72 -4.07
N ASN A 54 9.84 -9.31 -4.68
CA ASN A 54 11.07 -9.00 -3.96
C ASN A 54 10.92 -7.83 -3.00
N ASN A 55 10.22 -6.76 -3.40
CA ASN A 55 9.91 -5.64 -2.53
C ASN A 55 9.10 -6.11 -1.31
N LEU A 56 8.05 -6.90 -1.53
CA LEU A 56 7.22 -7.45 -0.45
C LEU A 56 8.03 -8.35 0.49
N ARG A 57 8.96 -9.19 -0.02
CA ARG A 57 9.85 -10.00 0.83
C ARG A 57 10.76 -9.13 1.69
N GLN A 58 11.31 -8.04 1.12
CA GLN A 58 12.14 -7.10 1.89
C GLN A 58 11.33 -6.40 2.99
N PHE A 59 10.08 -6.02 2.71
CA PHE A 59 9.17 -5.51 3.75
C PHE A 59 8.89 -6.57 4.82
N GLY A 60 8.71 -7.84 4.45
CA GLY A 60 8.57 -8.96 5.38
C GLY A 60 9.77 -9.11 6.33
N VAL A 61 10.99 -8.99 5.80
CA VAL A 61 12.22 -8.97 6.62
C VAL A 61 12.21 -7.77 7.57
N GLY A 62 11.81 -6.59 7.09
CA GLY A 62 11.69 -5.40 7.93
C GLY A 62 10.67 -5.57 9.06
N PHE A 63 9.50 -6.17 8.78
CA PHE A 63 8.50 -6.50 9.80
C PHE A 63 9.02 -7.51 10.82
N SER A 64 9.68 -8.57 10.37
CA SER A 64 10.30 -9.55 11.29
C SER A 64 11.32 -8.89 12.21
N SER A 65 12.15 -7.98 11.69
CA SER A 65 13.08 -7.19 12.48
C SER A 65 12.35 -6.26 13.48
N HIS A 66 11.22 -5.68 13.09
CA HIS A 66 10.41 -4.83 13.98
C HIS A 66 9.76 -5.67 15.09
N VAL A 67 9.23 -6.85 14.77
CA VAL A 67 8.70 -7.82 15.75
C VAL A 67 9.79 -8.21 16.77
N ALA A 68 10.99 -8.54 16.31
CA ALA A 68 12.09 -8.92 17.19
C ALA A 68 12.50 -7.82 18.18
N ARG A 69 12.36 -6.55 17.78
CA ARG A 69 12.73 -5.39 18.62
C ARG A 69 11.60 -4.86 19.48
N ARG A 70 10.36 -4.91 19.01
CA ARG A 70 9.20 -4.22 19.62
C ARG A 70 8.02 -5.13 19.90
N GLY A 71 8.06 -6.40 19.47
CA GLY A 71 6.96 -7.36 19.62
C GLY A 71 5.76 -7.10 18.70
N THR A 72 5.78 -6.04 17.87
CA THR A 72 4.72 -5.69 16.93
C THR A 72 5.26 -5.68 15.49
N TYR A 73 4.39 -5.94 14.50
CA TYR A 73 4.77 -5.92 13.09
C TYR A 73 5.03 -4.50 12.58
N CYS A 74 4.33 -3.51 13.12
CA CYS A 74 4.50 -2.09 12.81
C CYS A 74 3.93 -1.22 13.94
N THR A 75 4.00 0.10 13.78
CA THR A 75 3.39 1.08 14.70
C THR A 75 2.02 1.57 14.26
N GLY A 76 1.57 1.29 13.02
CA GLY A 76 0.26 1.69 12.48
C GLY A 76 0.20 1.68 10.96
N ALA A 77 -0.82 2.32 10.40
CA ALA A 77 -0.95 2.54 8.96
C ALA A 77 -0.16 3.78 8.51
N PHE A 78 0.10 3.88 7.20
CA PHE A 78 0.55 5.12 6.57
C PHE A 78 -0.65 6.04 6.36
N ASP A 79 -1.19 6.57 7.47
CA ASP A 79 -2.44 7.35 7.51
C ASP A 79 -2.31 8.49 8.53
N TRP A 80 -2.07 9.71 8.05
CA TRP A 80 -1.93 10.88 8.91
C TRP A 80 -3.20 11.19 9.70
N ARG A 81 -4.35 10.99 9.08
CA ARG A 81 -5.64 11.31 9.68
C ARG A 81 -5.97 10.43 10.89
N ARG A 82 -5.64 9.13 10.83
CA ARG A 82 -6.14 8.13 11.81
C ARG A 82 -5.05 7.52 12.68
N ASP A 83 -3.80 7.51 12.22
CA ASP A 83 -2.71 6.82 12.91
C ASP A 83 -1.67 7.77 13.52
N GLY A 84 -1.42 8.91 12.90
CA GLY A 84 -0.44 9.86 13.41
C GLY A 84 0.58 10.31 12.37
N CYS A 85 1.68 10.87 12.82
CA CYS A 85 2.69 11.43 11.95
C CYS A 85 3.31 10.38 11.02
N VAL A 86 3.15 10.56 9.72
CA VAL A 86 3.56 9.61 8.68
C VAL A 86 5.07 9.38 8.58
N THR A 87 5.87 10.22 9.23
CA THR A 87 7.33 10.06 9.30
C THR A 87 7.79 9.36 10.58
N GLU A 88 6.90 9.11 11.54
CA GLU A 88 7.20 8.48 12.83
C GLU A 88 6.30 7.28 13.13
N VAL A 89 5.07 7.29 12.67
CA VAL A 89 4.05 6.27 12.92
C VAL A 89 3.62 5.62 11.61
N GLY A 90 3.47 4.32 11.64
CA GLY A 90 3.03 3.52 10.51
C GLY A 90 4.14 2.68 9.90
N TRP A 91 3.74 1.59 9.25
CA TRP A 91 4.66 0.61 8.68
C TRP A 91 5.67 1.21 7.68
N VAL A 92 5.28 2.27 6.95
CA VAL A 92 6.19 2.97 6.05
C VAL A 92 7.26 3.71 6.86
N ALA A 93 6.86 4.43 7.92
CA ALA A 93 7.80 5.12 8.79
C ALA A 93 8.77 4.15 9.46
N ASP A 94 8.27 3.03 10.00
CA ASP A 94 9.07 2.00 10.66
C ASP A 94 10.15 1.43 9.73
N LEU A 95 9.78 1.14 8.47
CA LEU A 95 10.70 0.61 7.46
C LEU A 95 11.70 1.67 6.97
N VAL A 96 11.26 2.90 6.69
CA VAL A 96 12.16 3.98 6.26
C VAL A 96 13.16 4.32 7.35
N GLN A 97 12.73 4.41 8.60
CA GLN A 97 13.62 4.65 9.75
C GLN A 97 14.60 3.49 10.00
N SER A 98 14.25 2.27 9.59
CA SER A 98 15.16 1.11 9.63
C SER A 98 16.10 1.01 8.42
N GLY A 99 16.05 1.98 7.50
CA GLY A 99 16.91 2.06 6.32
C GLY A 99 16.33 1.48 5.03
N THR A 100 15.06 1.06 5.03
CA THR A 100 14.38 0.54 3.83
C THR A 100 13.70 1.68 3.07
N PRO A 101 14.15 2.06 1.86
CA PRO A 101 13.60 3.20 1.13
C PRO A 101 12.27 2.86 0.44
N VAL A 102 11.19 2.74 1.21
CA VAL A 102 9.86 2.25 0.75
C VAL A 102 9.39 3.00 -0.51
N GLY A 103 9.54 4.32 -0.55
CA GLY A 103 9.13 5.14 -1.70
C GLY A 103 9.89 4.84 -3.01
N LYS A 104 11.05 4.17 -2.96
CA LYS A 104 11.76 3.66 -4.14
C LYS A 104 11.34 2.24 -4.53
N MET A 105 10.67 1.55 -3.64
CA MET A 105 10.29 0.15 -3.78
C MET A 105 8.81 0.00 -4.15
N LEU A 106 8.31 0.90 -4.99
CA LEU A 106 6.92 0.82 -5.46
C LEU A 106 6.70 -0.39 -6.37
N CYS A 107 5.49 -0.95 -6.34
CA CYS A 107 5.09 -1.98 -7.31
C CYS A 107 5.16 -1.40 -8.73
N PRO A 108 5.99 -1.97 -9.64
CA PRO A 108 6.23 -1.36 -10.95
C PRO A 108 5.05 -1.49 -11.93
N SER A 109 4.14 -2.45 -11.71
CA SER A 109 2.94 -2.65 -12.55
C SER A 109 1.72 -1.89 -12.03
N ASN A 110 1.76 -1.35 -10.80
CA ASN A 110 0.65 -0.58 -10.28
C ASN A 110 0.60 0.82 -10.94
N PRO A 111 -0.52 1.21 -11.58
CA PRO A 111 -0.68 2.54 -12.15
C PRO A 111 -0.67 3.65 -11.09
N ALA A 112 -1.12 3.35 -9.87
CA ALA A 112 -1.01 4.27 -8.75
C ALA A 112 0.45 4.31 -8.25
N ARG A 113 0.99 5.52 -8.09
CA ARG A 113 2.38 5.74 -7.67
C ARG A 113 2.47 6.39 -6.30
N ILE A 114 1.32 6.72 -5.70
CA ILE A 114 1.23 7.50 -4.49
C ILE A 114 0.09 6.99 -3.60
N ALA A 115 0.19 7.25 -2.29
CA ALA A 115 -0.86 6.92 -1.33
C ALA A 115 -1.86 8.09 -1.16
N LEU A 116 -3.13 7.80 -0.92
CA LEU A 116 -4.18 8.79 -0.63
C LEU A 116 -3.88 9.67 0.59
N THR A 117 -3.04 9.21 1.50
CA THR A 117 -2.55 9.97 2.66
C THR A 117 -1.95 11.32 2.28
N PHE A 118 -1.44 11.46 1.06
CA PHE A 118 -0.91 12.73 0.59
C PHE A 118 -1.99 13.80 0.40
N ASN A 119 -3.24 13.44 0.09
CA ASN A 119 -4.33 14.42 0.07
C ASN A 119 -4.54 15.05 1.46
N ASP A 120 -4.52 14.24 2.52
CA ASP A 120 -4.60 14.76 3.88
C ASP A 120 -3.38 15.66 4.22
N LEU A 121 -2.17 15.27 3.83
CA LEU A 121 -0.96 16.08 4.04
C LEU A 121 -1.01 17.42 3.30
N LEU A 122 -1.65 17.47 2.12
CA LEU A 122 -1.74 18.67 1.29
C LEU A 122 -2.87 19.61 1.70
N SER A 123 -4.05 19.08 2.09
CA SER A 123 -5.27 19.86 2.23
C SER A 123 -5.88 19.88 3.64
N MET A 124 -5.60 18.86 4.47
CA MET A 124 -6.25 18.77 5.78
C MET A 124 -5.85 19.92 6.70
N ALA A 125 -6.86 20.67 7.16
CA ALA A 125 -6.67 21.65 8.20
C ALA A 125 -6.21 20.98 9.51
N TRP A 126 -5.28 21.62 10.19
CA TRP A 126 -4.84 21.16 11.49
C TRP A 126 -5.92 21.49 12.54
N ASP A 127 -6.34 20.48 13.24
CA ASP A 127 -7.07 20.60 14.51
C ASP A 127 -6.36 19.79 15.59
N VAL A 128 -6.55 20.17 16.84
CA VAL A 128 -6.05 19.40 17.97
C VAL A 128 -6.99 18.21 18.17
N ASP A 129 -6.79 17.16 17.39
CA ASP A 129 -7.54 15.93 17.54
C ASP A 129 -6.95 15.10 18.68
N THR A 130 -7.59 15.14 19.84
CA THR A 130 -7.21 14.35 21.01
C THR A 130 -7.35 12.84 20.75
N CYS A 131 -8.11 12.45 19.73
CA CYS A 131 -8.33 11.06 19.36
C CYS A 131 -7.15 10.46 18.55
N VAL A 132 -6.29 11.33 18.01
CA VAL A 132 -5.05 10.93 17.31
C VAL A 132 -3.87 11.76 17.83
N PRO A 133 -3.41 11.53 19.07
CA PRO A 133 -2.40 12.35 19.71
C PRO A 133 -1.07 12.37 18.97
N ASP A 134 -0.74 11.27 18.27
CA ASP A 134 0.53 11.13 17.54
C ASP A 134 0.55 11.88 16.20
N ARG A 135 -0.53 12.60 15.81
CA ARG A 135 -0.61 13.31 14.51
C ARG A 135 0.45 14.40 14.35
N ARG A 136 0.81 15.07 15.45
CA ARG A 136 1.89 16.07 15.46
C ARG A 136 3.29 15.48 15.31
N GLY A 137 3.48 14.22 15.71
CA GLY A 137 4.81 13.65 15.88
C GLY A 137 5.57 14.24 17.09
N SER A 138 6.82 13.87 17.22
CA SER A 138 7.68 14.23 18.35
C SER A 138 7.84 15.74 18.52
N PRO A 139 8.06 16.20 19.78
CA PRO A 139 8.40 17.59 20.06
C PRO A 139 9.67 18.03 19.34
N PRO A 140 9.83 19.34 19.09
CA PRO A 140 11.07 19.88 18.54
C PRO A 140 12.27 19.53 19.41
N GLN A 141 13.40 19.21 18.77
CA GLN A 141 14.65 18.85 19.43
C GLN A 141 15.72 19.91 19.12
N THR A 142 16.46 20.32 20.12
CA THR A 142 17.67 21.15 19.92
C THR A 142 18.86 20.23 19.69
N MET A 143 19.52 20.38 18.56
CA MET A 143 20.68 19.61 18.19
C MET A 143 21.96 20.15 18.91
N PRO A 144 23.04 19.35 19.00
CA PRO A 144 24.27 19.79 19.67
C PRO A 144 24.92 21.04 19.06
N ASP A 145 24.66 21.33 17.79
CA ASP A 145 25.11 22.53 17.08
C ASP A 145 24.25 23.77 17.34
N GLY A 146 23.24 23.66 18.20
CA GLY A 146 22.26 24.70 18.50
C GLY A 146 21.14 24.83 17.47
N SER A 147 21.16 24.08 16.36
CA SER A 147 20.05 24.05 15.40
C SER A 147 18.83 23.35 15.98
N ARG A 148 17.65 23.74 15.50
CA ARG A 148 16.39 23.14 15.93
C ARG A 148 15.85 22.22 14.85
N ARG A 149 15.60 20.97 15.22
CA ARG A 149 14.94 19.99 14.34
C ARG A 149 13.48 19.88 14.72
N ILE A 150 12.60 20.22 13.77
CA ILE A 150 11.15 20.09 13.91
C ILE A 150 10.69 18.91 13.05
N ASN A 151 9.83 18.07 13.62
CA ASN A 151 9.22 16.97 12.87
C ASN A 151 8.38 17.54 11.70
N PRO A 152 8.43 16.96 10.48
CA PRO A 152 7.66 17.44 9.33
C PRO A 152 6.15 17.57 9.58
N CYS A 153 5.53 16.60 10.27
CA CYS A 153 4.10 16.68 10.55
C CYS A 153 3.75 17.81 11.52
N ARG A 154 4.64 18.07 12.50
CA ARG A 154 4.47 19.20 13.43
C ARG A 154 4.62 20.52 12.70
N PHE A 155 5.58 20.64 11.80
CA PHE A 155 5.75 21.85 11.00
C PHE A 155 4.55 22.11 10.09
N LEU A 156 3.98 21.06 9.47
CA LEU A 156 2.73 21.17 8.70
C LEU A 156 1.55 21.62 9.54
N ALA A 157 1.54 21.26 10.83
CA ALA A 157 0.48 21.58 11.77
C ALA A 157 0.60 22.98 12.40
N GLU A 158 1.78 23.32 12.91
CA GLU A 158 2.00 24.45 13.84
C GLU A 158 3.04 25.47 13.30
N GLY A 159 3.76 25.14 12.23
CA GLY A 159 4.92 25.91 11.81
C GLY A 159 6.09 25.79 12.79
N ASP A 160 6.90 26.83 12.90
CA ASP A 160 7.91 26.97 13.93
C ASP A 160 7.63 28.17 14.86
N PRO A 161 7.06 27.91 16.05
CA PRO A 161 6.74 28.98 17.02
C PRO A 161 7.96 29.76 17.48
N SER A 162 9.18 29.17 17.45
CA SER A 162 10.40 29.85 17.91
C SER A 162 10.91 30.92 16.96
N SER A 163 10.65 30.76 15.67
CA SER A 163 10.99 31.72 14.61
C SER A 163 9.78 32.50 14.11
N SER A 164 8.61 32.32 14.74
CA SER A 164 7.31 32.88 14.30
C SER A 164 6.95 32.49 12.85
N THR A 165 7.46 31.36 12.37
CA THR A 165 7.12 30.83 11.03
C THR A 165 5.77 30.12 11.12
N PRO A 166 4.73 30.58 10.37
CA PRO A 166 3.42 29.93 10.37
C PRO A 166 3.47 28.56 9.67
N PRO A 167 2.45 27.69 9.87
CA PRO A 167 2.31 26.47 9.10
C PRO A 167 2.25 26.80 7.60
N PRO A 168 2.91 26.00 6.76
CA PRO A 168 2.89 26.24 5.32
C PRO A 168 1.51 25.98 4.72
N THR A 169 1.13 26.77 3.72
CA THR A 169 -0.16 26.65 3.02
C THR A 169 0.07 26.68 1.50
N GLY A 170 -0.92 26.24 0.73
CA GLY A 170 -0.89 26.28 -0.71
C GLY A 170 0.37 25.66 -1.32
N GLU A 171 1.07 26.41 -2.15
CA GLU A 171 2.27 25.93 -2.85
C GLU A 171 3.44 25.66 -1.89
N ASP A 172 3.64 26.46 -0.85
CA ASP A 172 4.70 26.23 0.14
C ASP A 172 4.48 24.92 0.88
N ARG A 173 3.22 24.56 1.20
CA ARG A 173 2.87 23.28 1.81
C ARG A 173 3.16 22.12 0.85
N ARG A 174 2.80 22.25 -0.42
CA ARG A 174 3.08 21.26 -1.45
C ARG A 174 4.57 20.97 -1.57
N LEU A 175 5.40 22.03 -1.72
CA LEU A 175 6.85 21.91 -1.81
C LEU A 175 7.47 21.32 -0.54
N PHE A 176 6.94 21.67 0.62
CA PHE A 176 7.39 21.11 1.89
C PHE A 176 7.09 19.61 1.99
N VAL A 177 5.86 19.19 1.67
CA VAL A 177 5.44 17.77 1.67
C VAL A 177 6.29 16.96 0.67
N GLU A 178 6.54 17.51 -0.51
CA GLU A 178 7.40 16.90 -1.50
C GLU A 178 8.82 16.67 -0.96
N LYS A 179 9.46 17.74 -0.47
CA LYS A 179 10.85 17.72 -0.01
C LYS A 179 11.05 16.88 1.26
N GLU A 180 10.18 17.06 2.26
CA GLU A 180 10.40 16.50 3.60
C GLU A 180 9.74 15.14 3.83
N ILE A 181 8.81 14.73 2.96
CA ILE A 181 8.09 13.46 3.08
C ILE A 181 8.30 12.59 1.84
N LEU A 182 7.87 13.04 0.65
CA LEU A 182 7.91 12.23 -0.56
C LEU A 182 9.34 11.86 -0.97
N LEU A 183 10.24 12.84 -1.10
CA LEU A 183 11.64 12.63 -1.50
C LEU A 183 12.48 11.93 -0.43
N LYS A 184 12.00 11.87 0.81
CA LYS A 184 12.59 11.07 1.89
C LYS A 184 12.05 9.65 1.97
N HIS A 185 11.36 9.21 0.92
CA HIS A 185 10.86 7.85 0.71
C HIS A 185 9.68 7.44 1.60
N PHE A 186 9.02 8.38 2.27
CA PHE A 186 7.74 8.14 2.95
C PHE A 186 6.61 8.14 1.92
N ASN A 187 6.53 7.10 1.13
CA ASN A 187 5.48 6.86 0.14
C ASN A 187 5.35 5.38 -0.13
N THR A 188 4.18 4.96 -0.62
CA THR A 188 3.91 3.58 -1.01
C THR A 188 2.78 3.50 -2.02
N ASN A 189 2.77 2.45 -2.84
CA ASN A 189 1.63 2.01 -3.64
C ASN A 189 1.20 0.57 -3.28
N TYR A 190 1.58 0.13 -2.10
CA TYR A 190 1.04 -1.06 -1.45
C TYR A 190 0.01 -0.65 -0.41
N THR A 191 -1.02 -1.46 -0.24
CA THR A 191 -2.05 -1.30 0.79
C THR A 191 -1.77 -2.28 1.93
N ALA A 192 -1.87 -1.81 3.18
CA ALA A 192 -1.81 -2.67 4.34
C ALA A 192 -3.13 -3.42 4.54
N SER A 193 -3.09 -4.64 5.07
CA SER A 193 -4.31 -5.27 5.55
C SER A 193 -4.79 -4.61 6.85
N TRP A 194 -6.08 -4.68 7.11
CA TRP A 194 -6.67 -4.24 8.37
C TRP A 194 -6.05 -5.00 9.57
N TYR A 195 -5.73 -6.29 9.40
CA TYR A 195 -5.09 -7.07 10.44
C TYR A 195 -3.72 -6.52 10.84
N LEU A 196 -2.90 -6.12 9.88
CA LEU A 196 -1.59 -5.55 10.16
C LEU A 196 -1.68 -4.31 11.06
N VAL A 197 -2.63 -3.43 10.80
CA VAL A 197 -2.67 -2.10 11.42
C VAL A 197 -3.71 -1.94 12.53
N ARG A 198 -4.69 -2.86 12.62
CA ARG A 198 -5.80 -2.79 13.59
C ARG A 198 -5.97 -4.05 14.44
N SER A 199 -5.68 -5.21 13.89
CA SER A 199 -5.62 -6.57 14.47
C SER A 199 -6.80 -7.05 15.33
N GLY A 200 -7.80 -6.23 15.56
CA GLY A 200 -9.00 -6.52 16.34
C GLY A 200 -9.67 -5.25 16.84
N VAL A 201 -10.85 -5.39 17.42
CA VAL A 201 -11.68 -4.29 17.90
C VAL A 201 -11.68 -4.19 19.43
N VAL A 202 -11.95 -2.99 19.95
CA VAL A 202 -12.18 -2.78 21.38
C VAL A 202 -13.68 -2.78 21.61
N LEU A 203 -14.14 -3.70 22.44
CA LEU A 203 -15.54 -3.84 22.82
C LEU A 203 -15.71 -3.52 24.30
N ASP A 204 -16.86 -2.95 24.67
CA ASP A 204 -17.28 -2.80 26.08
C ASP A 204 -17.82 -4.12 26.63
N GLY A 205 -18.21 -4.12 27.91
CA GLY A 205 -18.79 -5.30 28.56
C GLY A 205 -20.14 -5.75 27.96
N SER A 206 -20.74 -4.94 27.11
CA SER A 206 -21.98 -5.22 26.37
C SER A 206 -21.74 -5.65 24.92
N GLY A 207 -20.46 -5.70 24.47
CA GLY A 207 -20.08 -6.09 23.13
C GLY A 207 -20.19 -4.98 22.08
N ASN A 208 -20.39 -3.72 22.48
CA ASN A 208 -20.40 -2.59 21.56
C ASN A 208 -18.97 -2.13 21.25
N LEU A 209 -18.76 -1.70 20.00
CA LEU A 209 -17.52 -1.05 19.60
C LEU A 209 -17.36 0.29 20.36
N VAL A 210 -16.24 0.46 21.04
CA VAL A 210 -15.96 1.67 21.80
C VAL A 210 -14.60 2.26 21.45
N ALA A 211 -14.45 3.56 21.64
CA ALA A 211 -13.16 4.21 21.62
C ALA A 211 -12.52 4.15 23.02
N ARG A 212 -11.21 3.91 23.09
CA ARG A 212 -10.45 3.89 24.36
C ARG A 212 -10.41 5.27 25.03
N GLN A 213 -10.46 6.34 24.24
CA GLN A 213 -10.42 7.70 24.74
C GLN A 213 -11.84 8.26 24.84
N PRO A 214 -12.24 8.84 25.98
CA PRO A 214 -13.53 9.52 26.13
C PRO A 214 -13.70 10.63 25.10
N GLY A 215 -14.91 10.77 24.56
CA GLY A 215 -15.23 11.80 23.56
C GLY A 215 -14.85 11.48 22.12
N CYS A 216 -14.16 10.35 21.89
CA CYS A 216 -13.81 9.92 20.53
C CYS A 216 -14.90 9.02 19.93
N SER A 217 -15.15 9.18 18.64
CA SER A 217 -16.09 8.34 17.90
C SER A 217 -15.52 6.93 17.70
N ALA A 218 -16.33 5.92 17.98
CA ALA A 218 -15.98 4.53 17.73
C ALA A 218 -16.04 4.23 16.23
N SER A 219 -14.96 3.64 15.69
CA SER A 219 -14.87 3.25 14.27
C SER A 219 -13.89 2.11 14.09
N LEU A 220 -14.21 1.16 13.20
CA LEU A 220 -13.30 0.09 12.80
C LEU A 220 -12.00 0.59 12.12
N LEU A 221 -12.04 1.80 11.59
CA LEU A 221 -10.89 2.43 10.94
C LEU A 221 -10.04 3.24 11.92
N ALA A 222 -10.59 3.65 13.08
CA ALA A 222 -9.88 4.45 14.07
C ALA A 222 -8.96 3.59 14.94
N ARG A 223 -7.71 3.99 15.07
CA ARG A 223 -6.73 3.32 15.95
C ARG A 223 -7.22 3.21 17.40
N GLY A 224 -7.88 4.26 17.90
CA GLY A 224 -8.41 4.31 19.26
C GLY A 224 -9.54 3.31 19.57
N SER A 225 -10.22 2.78 18.55
CA SER A 225 -11.30 1.79 18.69
C SER A 225 -10.86 0.36 18.37
N THR A 226 -9.57 0.15 18.11
CA THR A 226 -9.02 -1.13 17.73
C THR A 226 -7.90 -1.57 18.67
N LEU A 227 -7.51 -2.83 18.58
CA LEU A 227 -6.42 -3.37 19.40
C LEU A 227 -5.04 -2.85 18.96
N GLY A 228 -5.02 -2.04 17.89
CA GLY A 228 -3.82 -1.47 17.32
C GLY A 228 -3.08 -2.45 16.41
N PRO A 229 -1.84 -2.15 16.06
CA PRO A 229 -1.06 -2.98 15.17
C PRO A 229 -0.89 -4.42 15.65
N LEU A 230 -0.79 -5.33 14.69
CA LEU A 230 -0.59 -6.75 14.94
C LEU A 230 0.70 -6.97 15.75
N ASN A 231 0.60 -7.74 16.82
CA ASN A 231 1.74 -8.19 17.59
C ASN A 231 1.91 -9.72 17.52
N ALA A 232 3.13 -10.20 17.75
CA ALA A 232 3.45 -11.62 17.68
C ALA A 232 2.60 -12.45 18.66
N ALA A 233 2.47 -12.01 19.92
CA ALA A 233 1.73 -12.76 20.93
C ALA A 233 0.24 -12.94 20.55
N ARG A 234 -0.38 -11.96 19.88
CA ARG A 234 -1.76 -12.11 19.40
C ARG A 234 -1.86 -13.07 18.24
N LEU A 235 -0.91 -13.02 17.31
CA LEU A 235 -0.88 -13.95 16.19
C LEU A 235 -0.66 -15.38 16.69
N ASP A 236 0.32 -15.60 17.56
CA ASP A 236 0.65 -16.91 18.13
C ASP A 236 -0.48 -17.50 18.97
N SER A 237 -1.29 -16.65 19.61
CA SER A 237 -2.47 -17.09 20.40
C SER A 237 -3.71 -17.30 19.55
N SER A 238 -3.68 -17.01 18.25
CA SER A 238 -4.82 -17.20 17.36
C SER A 238 -4.85 -18.60 16.74
N SER A 239 -6.03 -19.05 16.29
CA SER A 239 -6.16 -20.27 15.49
C SER A 239 -5.74 -20.08 14.03
N ALA A 240 -5.55 -18.82 13.59
CA ALA A 240 -5.13 -18.52 12.23
C ALA A 240 -3.62 -18.73 12.09
N PRO A 241 -3.17 -19.60 11.18
CA PRO A 241 -1.74 -19.76 10.92
C PRO A 241 -1.18 -18.46 10.32
N ALA A 242 0.05 -18.10 10.72
CA ALA A 242 0.72 -16.89 10.21
C ALA A 242 0.79 -16.84 8.68
N SER A 243 0.88 -18.01 8.03
CA SER A 243 0.85 -18.15 6.57
C SER A 243 -0.45 -17.69 5.92
N ASN A 244 -1.55 -17.57 6.68
CA ASN A 244 -2.85 -17.20 6.13
C ASN A 244 -3.24 -15.75 6.46
N VAL A 245 -2.48 -15.04 7.30
CA VAL A 245 -2.77 -13.65 7.67
C VAL A 245 -2.05 -12.69 6.72
N PRO A 246 -2.75 -12.01 5.80
CA PRO A 246 -2.12 -11.08 4.88
C PRO A 246 -1.68 -9.81 5.61
N LEU A 247 -0.51 -9.29 5.27
CA LEU A 247 0.04 -8.05 5.82
C LEU A 247 -0.02 -6.90 4.80
N LEU A 248 0.55 -7.10 3.62
CA LEU A 248 0.60 -6.10 2.55
C LEU A 248 0.21 -6.74 1.21
N GLY A 249 -0.36 -5.93 0.33
CA GLY A 249 -0.62 -6.34 -1.06
C GLY A 249 -0.45 -5.18 -2.03
N CYS A 250 -0.42 -5.50 -3.34
CA CYS A 250 -0.50 -4.47 -4.37
C CYS A 250 -1.78 -3.66 -4.15
N GLY A 251 -1.66 -2.33 -3.99
CA GLY A 251 -2.77 -1.50 -3.59
C GLY A 251 -3.75 -1.20 -4.72
N ALA A 252 -5.05 -1.27 -4.41
CA ALA A 252 -6.09 -0.74 -5.29
C ALA A 252 -6.13 0.79 -5.22
N ALA A 253 -6.46 1.43 -6.34
CA ALA A 253 -6.78 2.84 -6.34
C ALA A 253 -8.05 3.08 -5.51
N GLY A 254 -7.92 3.82 -4.42
CA GLY A 254 -9.04 4.18 -3.54
C GLY A 254 -9.58 5.59 -3.78
N GLY A 255 -8.92 6.35 -4.65
CA GLY A 255 -9.24 7.72 -5.03
C GLY A 255 -8.18 8.31 -5.95
N MET A 256 -8.25 9.62 -6.14
CA MET A 256 -7.32 10.38 -6.98
C MET A 256 -6.52 11.36 -6.13
N LEU A 257 -5.32 11.68 -6.57
CA LEU A 257 -4.52 12.76 -6.00
C LEU A 257 -5.19 14.11 -6.32
N GLU A 258 -5.37 14.96 -5.32
CA GLU A 258 -6.10 16.24 -5.46
C GLU A 258 -5.24 17.35 -6.06
N ALA A 259 -3.92 17.29 -5.90
CA ALA A 259 -2.98 18.29 -6.43
C ALA A 259 -1.71 17.63 -6.93
N ASN A 260 -0.97 18.28 -7.84
CA ASN A 260 0.31 17.79 -8.33
C ASN A 260 1.31 17.63 -7.16
N LEU A 261 2.06 16.52 -7.14
CA LEU A 261 3.07 16.27 -6.12
C LEU A 261 4.23 15.42 -6.68
N GLY A 262 5.42 16.01 -6.76
CA GLY A 262 6.56 15.40 -7.45
C GLY A 262 6.21 15.11 -8.90
N ASP A 263 6.53 13.89 -9.35
CA ASP A 263 6.21 13.41 -10.71
C ASP A 263 4.76 12.93 -10.87
N ASN A 264 3.90 13.15 -9.87
CA ASN A 264 2.50 12.70 -9.92
C ASN A 264 1.58 13.90 -10.20
N ASP A 265 0.85 13.83 -11.29
CA ASP A 265 -0.15 14.82 -11.64
C ASP A 265 -1.41 14.71 -10.75
N SER A 266 -2.13 15.82 -10.60
CA SER A 266 -3.50 15.80 -10.05
C SER A 266 -4.37 14.85 -10.87
N ASN A 267 -5.32 14.20 -10.21
CA ASN A 267 -6.15 13.12 -10.77
C ASN A 267 -5.38 11.83 -11.13
N SER A 268 -4.10 11.69 -10.76
CA SER A 268 -3.44 10.39 -10.77
C SER A 268 -4.07 9.46 -9.72
N PRO A 269 -4.22 8.15 -10.03
CA PRO A 269 -4.75 7.20 -9.06
C PRO A 269 -3.84 7.10 -7.83
N ALA A 270 -4.46 7.04 -6.64
CA ALA A 270 -3.77 6.92 -5.37
C ALA A 270 -4.32 5.74 -4.56
N VAL A 271 -3.44 4.99 -3.88
CA VAL A 271 -3.81 3.78 -3.14
C VAL A 271 -4.34 4.10 -1.75
N MET A 272 -5.24 3.26 -1.27
CA MET A 272 -5.71 3.32 0.11
C MET A 272 -4.58 2.95 1.09
N PRO A 273 -4.47 3.62 2.25
CA PRO A 273 -3.45 3.30 3.24
C PRO A 273 -3.60 1.89 3.83
N PHE A 274 -4.83 1.38 3.95
CA PHE A 274 -5.13 0.02 4.39
C PHE A 274 -6.53 -0.43 3.94
N THR A 275 -6.81 -1.75 3.99
CA THR A 275 -8.11 -2.34 3.65
C THR A 275 -9.18 -1.95 4.67
N ARG A 276 -10.46 -2.01 4.29
CA ARG A 276 -11.56 -1.47 5.11
C ARG A 276 -11.85 -2.23 6.39
N GLY A 277 -11.39 -3.48 6.49
CA GLY A 277 -11.62 -4.32 7.66
C GLY A 277 -12.88 -5.18 7.57
N PRO A 278 -13.40 -5.66 8.72
CA PRO A 278 -14.53 -6.57 8.73
C PRO A 278 -15.83 -5.85 8.34
N VAL A 279 -16.56 -6.45 7.41
CA VAL A 279 -17.87 -5.98 6.93
C VAL A 279 -18.83 -7.14 6.81
N GLN A 280 -20.13 -6.86 6.87
CA GLN A 280 -21.17 -7.85 6.60
C GLN A 280 -21.17 -8.25 5.13
N THR A 281 -21.25 -9.55 4.87
CA THR A 281 -21.23 -10.09 3.50
C THR A 281 -22.42 -9.68 2.66
N ALA A 282 -23.56 -9.32 3.29
CA ALA A 282 -24.77 -8.94 2.59
C ALA A 282 -24.85 -7.44 2.23
N THR A 283 -24.17 -6.55 2.99
CA THR A 283 -24.35 -5.10 2.86
C THR A 283 -23.06 -4.33 2.67
N LEU A 284 -21.90 -4.95 2.95
CA LEU A 284 -20.58 -4.31 3.03
C LEU A 284 -20.49 -3.22 4.11
N GLU A 285 -21.41 -3.21 5.05
CA GLU A 285 -21.40 -2.31 6.19
C GLU A 285 -20.65 -2.92 7.37
N ALA A 286 -20.24 -2.08 8.31
CA ALA A 286 -19.66 -2.55 9.56
C ALA A 286 -20.63 -3.54 10.26
N PRO A 287 -20.10 -4.61 10.90
CA PRO A 287 -20.96 -5.53 11.64
C PRO A 287 -21.72 -4.78 12.74
N PRO A 288 -22.97 -5.18 13.07
CA PRO A 288 -23.73 -4.59 14.15
C PRO A 288 -23.04 -4.80 15.49
N PRO A 289 -23.23 -3.92 16.47
CA PRO A 289 -22.71 -4.11 17.82
C PRO A 289 -23.36 -5.33 18.48
N PHE A 290 -22.59 -5.99 19.36
CA PHE A 290 -23.10 -7.07 20.20
C PHE A 290 -23.58 -6.47 21.52
N SER A 291 -24.88 -6.59 21.83
CA SER A 291 -25.44 -6.13 23.09
C SER A 291 -25.28 -7.17 24.20
N ALA A 292 -25.14 -6.76 25.44
CA ALA A 292 -25.21 -7.65 26.59
C ALA A 292 -26.50 -8.45 26.57
N GLY A 293 -26.40 -9.76 26.79
CA GLY A 293 -27.54 -10.67 26.70
C GLY A 293 -27.89 -11.16 25.30
N THR A 294 -27.15 -10.75 24.26
CA THR A 294 -27.31 -11.33 22.93
C THR A 294 -27.02 -12.83 22.99
N PRO A 295 -27.94 -13.71 22.54
CA PRO A 295 -27.71 -15.14 22.52
C PRO A 295 -26.48 -15.49 21.69
N MET A 296 -25.70 -16.50 22.11
CA MET A 296 -24.50 -16.97 21.39
C MET A 296 -24.82 -17.33 19.93
N ALA A 297 -26.00 -17.87 19.65
CA ALA A 297 -26.44 -18.18 18.28
C ALA A 297 -26.51 -16.93 17.40
N THR A 298 -26.94 -15.78 17.93
CA THR A 298 -26.98 -14.50 17.18
C THR A 298 -25.56 -13.99 16.93
N TRP A 299 -24.68 -14.11 17.93
CA TRP A 299 -23.27 -13.76 17.75
C TRP A 299 -22.62 -14.59 16.64
N TRP A 300 -22.81 -15.90 16.64
CA TRP A 300 -22.32 -16.80 15.58
C TRP A 300 -22.89 -16.47 14.20
N ALA A 301 -24.14 -16.05 14.12
CA ALA A 301 -24.74 -15.63 12.85
C ALA A 301 -24.01 -14.39 12.29
N VAL A 302 -23.74 -13.38 13.13
CA VAL A 302 -22.97 -12.21 12.71
C VAL A 302 -21.53 -12.57 12.36
N TRP A 303 -20.88 -13.43 13.16
CA TRP A 303 -19.52 -13.91 12.88
C TRP A 303 -19.42 -14.58 11.51
N ASN A 304 -20.35 -15.48 11.21
CA ASN A 304 -20.35 -16.20 9.95
C ASN A 304 -20.68 -15.30 8.75
N ALA A 305 -21.49 -14.27 8.96
CA ALA A 305 -21.86 -13.29 7.95
C ALA A 305 -20.89 -12.12 7.82
N THR A 306 -19.72 -12.17 8.48
CA THR A 306 -18.73 -11.09 8.46
C THR A 306 -17.43 -11.57 7.86
N LEU A 307 -16.90 -10.81 6.88
CA LEU A 307 -15.62 -11.04 6.24
C LEU A 307 -14.80 -9.77 6.19
N GLN A 308 -13.48 -9.90 6.07
CA GLN A 308 -12.60 -8.77 5.79
C GLN A 308 -12.83 -8.27 4.36
N ASP A 309 -12.93 -6.96 4.21
CA ASP A 309 -13.03 -6.33 2.89
C ASP A 309 -11.64 -6.13 2.29
N TYR A 310 -11.23 -7.06 1.45
CA TYR A 310 -9.93 -7.06 0.77
C TYR A 310 -9.92 -6.32 -0.58
N ARG A 311 -10.99 -5.60 -0.97
CA ARG A 311 -11.04 -4.80 -2.19
C ARG A 311 -10.00 -3.66 -2.24
N GLY A 312 -9.28 -3.42 -1.16
CA GLY A 312 -8.10 -2.56 -1.13
C GLY A 312 -6.86 -3.17 -1.79
N PHE A 313 -6.86 -4.48 -2.08
CA PHE A 313 -5.83 -5.14 -2.88
C PHE A 313 -6.28 -5.22 -4.34
N ALA A 314 -5.34 -5.09 -5.28
CA ALA A 314 -5.64 -5.09 -6.71
C ALA A 314 -4.77 -6.07 -7.50
N PRO A 315 -5.36 -6.82 -8.45
CA PRO A 315 -4.64 -7.76 -9.31
C PRO A 315 -3.91 -7.05 -10.46
N VAL A 316 -2.90 -6.22 -10.14
CA VAL A 316 -2.19 -5.34 -11.10
C VAL A 316 -1.16 -6.06 -11.98
N HIS A 317 -0.88 -7.34 -11.73
CA HIS A 317 0.07 -8.16 -12.49
C HIS A 317 -0.66 -9.18 -13.36
N ARG A 318 -1.26 -8.75 -14.49
CA ARG A 318 -2.05 -9.63 -15.38
C ARG A 318 -3.08 -10.44 -14.60
N ASN A 319 -4.03 -9.76 -14.00
CA ASN A 319 -5.05 -10.35 -13.15
C ASN A 319 -4.50 -11.11 -11.92
N THR A 320 -3.32 -10.71 -11.43
CA THR A 320 -2.71 -11.31 -10.25
C THR A 320 -2.29 -10.23 -9.26
N CYS A 321 -2.59 -10.42 -7.99
CA CYS A 321 -2.13 -9.59 -6.87
C CYS A 321 -1.07 -10.35 -6.07
N ASN A 322 0.04 -9.70 -5.75
CA ASN A 322 1.03 -10.26 -4.82
C ASN A 322 0.68 -9.83 -3.40
N LEU A 323 0.58 -10.78 -2.48
CA LEU A 323 0.31 -10.59 -1.06
C LEU A 323 1.48 -11.10 -0.21
N LEU A 324 1.92 -10.29 0.75
CA LEU A 324 2.83 -10.67 1.83
C LEU A 324 2.03 -11.17 3.02
N PHE A 325 2.43 -12.28 3.60
CA PHE A 325 1.79 -12.89 4.76
C PHE A 325 2.66 -12.75 6.03
N ALA A 326 2.06 -13.01 7.20
CA ALA A 326 2.72 -12.78 8.48
C ALA A 326 3.89 -13.75 8.76
N ASP A 327 3.97 -14.86 8.05
CA ASP A 327 5.12 -15.78 8.06
C ASP A 327 6.29 -15.31 7.16
N GLY A 328 6.14 -14.16 6.47
CA GLY A 328 7.10 -13.63 5.51
C GLY A 328 6.99 -14.21 4.10
N SER A 329 6.07 -15.14 3.85
CA SER A 329 5.83 -15.67 2.50
C SER A 329 5.15 -14.64 1.61
N VAL A 330 5.45 -14.68 0.31
CA VAL A 330 4.77 -13.86 -0.70
C VAL A 330 4.10 -14.78 -1.70
N ARG A 331 2.77 -14.66 -1.80
CA ARG A 331 1.95 -15.46 -2.71
C ARG A 331 1.27 -14.56 -3.76
N ALA A 332 1.12 -15.11 -4.96
CA ALA A 332 0.41 -14.48 -6.05
C ALA A 332 -1.01 -15.04 -6.09
N ILE A 333 -2.02 -14.18 -5.90
CA ILE A 333 -3.44 -14.54 -5.94
C ILE A 333 -4.00 -14.05 -7.27
N ALA A 334 -4.61 -14.95 -8.03
CA ALA A 334 -5.20 -14.63 -9.32
C ALA A 334 -6.67 -14.21 -9.16
N ASP A 335 -7.03 -13.12 -9.81
CA ASP A 335 -8.41 -12.76 -10.14
C ASP A 335 -8.85 -13.66 -11.29
N GLN A 336 -9.71 -14.63 -10.99
CA GLN A 336 -10.08 -15.70 -11.92
C GLN A 336 -11.20 -15.24 -12.86
N ASN A 337 -12.08 -14.38 -12.40
CA ASN A 337 -13.23 -13.92 -13.17
C ASN A 337 -12.95 -12.59 -13.94
N GLY A 338 -11.81 -11.93 -13.68
CA GLY A 338 -11.36 -10.72 -14.37
C GLY A 338 -12.20 -9.48 -14.04
N ASP A 339 -12.72 -9.36 -12.81
CA ASP A 339 -13.48 -8.20 -12.36
C ASP A 339 -12.59 -7.11 -11.70
N GLY A 340 -11.30 -7.38 -11.53
CA GLY A 340 -10.33 -6.47 -10.94
C GLY A 340 -10.31 -6.48 -9.41
N LEU A 341 -11.00 -7.41 -8.78
CA LEU A 341 -11.11 -7.57 -7.34
C LEU A 341 -10.61 -8.95 -6.89
N LEU A 342 -10.46 -9.14 -5.60
CA LEU A 342 -10.14 -10.43 -5.00
C LEU A 342 -11.23 -10.78 -4.00
N ASN A 343 -12.07 -11.76 -4.35
CA ASN A 343 -13.19 -12.18 -3.56
C ASN A 343 -12.81 -13.27 -2.55
N ASN A 344 -13.14 -13.07 -1.29
CA ASN A 344 -12.94 -14.00 -0.20
C ASN A 344 -14.27 -14.60 0.35
N GLY A 345 -15.35 -14.52 -0.46
CA GLY A 345 -16.66 -15.12 -0.13
C GLY A 345 -17.82 -14.14 -0.12
N PHE A 346 -17.71 -12.99 -0.75
CA PHE A 346 -18.83 -12.07 -0.97
C PHE A 346 -19.71 -12.54 -2.13
N PRO A 347 -21.05 -12.26 -2.07
CA PRO A 347 -21.97 -12.62 -3.13
C PRO A 347 -21.78 -11.80 -4.40
N SER A 348 -22.29 -12.30 -5.51
CA SER A 348 -22.29 -11.60 -6.80
C SER A 348 -23.05 -10.26 -6.75
N ASN A 349 -22.67 -9.33 -7.62
CA ASN A 349 -23.28 -8.02 -7.78
C ASN A 349 -23.25 -7.10 -6.54
N LEU A 350 -22.40 -7.42 -5.57
CA LEU A 350 -22.18 -6.60 -4.39
C LEU A 350 -20.78 -5.99 -4.43
N GLY A 351 -20.65 -4.68 -4.24
CA GLY A 351 -19.37 -4.00 -4.10
C GLY A 351 -18.43 -4.05 -5.29
N GLY A 352 -18.92 -4.43 -6.47
CA GLY A 352 -18.15 -4.56 -7.70
C GLY A 352 -17.85 -6.02 -8.10
N PHE A 353 -18.08 -7.00 -7.23
CA PHE A 353 -17.89 -8.41 -7.56
C PHE A 353 -18.85 -8.85 -8.66
N ARG A 354 -18.29 -9.37 -9.77
CA ARG A 354 -19.06 -9.84 -10.94
C ARG A 354 -19.90 -11.08 -10.63
N ASP A 355 -19.30 -12.01 -9.90
CA ASP A 355 -19.91 -13.28 -9.51
C ASP A 355 -19.42 -13.71 -8.13
N ALA A 356 -19.79 -14.89 -7.69
CA ALA A 356 -19.42 -15.43 -6.38
C ALA A 356 -18.14 -16.30 -6.41
N THR A 357 -17.31 -16.18 -7.46
CA THR A 357 -16.03 -16.89 -7.53
C THR A 357 -15.15 -16.46 -6.35
N VAL A 358 -14.64 -17.42 -5.58
CA VAL A 358 -13.80 -17.17 -4.41
C VAL A 358 -12.34 -17.36 -4.81
N GLU A 359 -11.58 -16.26 -4.93
CA GLU A 359 -10.15 -16.26 -5.24
C GLU A 359 -9.26 -16.35 -4.00
N MET A 360 -9.80 -15.97 -2.84
CA MET A 360 -9.11 -16.01 -1.55
C MET A 360 -9.88 -16.91 -0.56
N PRO A 361 -9.82 -18.24 -0.74
CA PRO A 361 -10.55 -19.15 0.12
C PRO A 361 -10.05 -19.06 1.58
N PRO A 362 -10.92 -19.34 2.58
CA PRO A 362 -10.58 -19.24 4.01
C PRO A 362 -9.39 -20.11 4.44
N ASP A 363 -9.14 -21.20 3.74
CA ASP A 363 -7.99 -22.08 3.99
C ASP A 363 -6.65 -21.47 3.57
N ASP A 364 -6.67 -20.51 2.63
CA ASP A 364 -5.49 -19.83 2.12
C ASP A 364 -5.33 -18.42 2.72
N VAL A 365 -6.45 -17.70 2.94
CA VAL A 365 -6.42 -16.31 3.43
C VAL A 365 -7.44 -16.12 4.54
N PHE A 366 -6.95 -15.92 5.75
CA PHE A 366 -7.81 -15.66 6.90
C PHE A 366 -8.57 -14.34 6.73
N SER A 367 -9.90 -14.42 6.74
CA SER A 367 -10.76 -13.28 6.40
C SER A 367 -11.85 -12.98 7.43
N LYS A 368 -11.84 -13.66 8.59
CA LYS A 368 -12.87 -13.45 9.62
C LYS A 368 -12.66 -12.15 10.40
N TRP A 369 -13.63 -11.83 11.22
CA TRP A 369 -13.73 -10.64 12.05
C TRP A 369 -12.52 -10.42 12.99
N SER A 370 -12.01 -11.45 13.62
CA SER A 370 -10.95 -11.39 14.61
C SER A 370 -9.97 -12.55 14.43
N LEU A 371 -8.71 -12.34 14.76
CA LEU A 371 -7.69 -13.40 14.80
C LEU A 371 -7.90 -14.38 15.97
N ARG A 372 -8.74 -14.05 16.96
CA ARG A 372 -9.11 -14.96 18.03
C ARG A 372 -10.45 -15.60 17.70
N PRO A 373 -10.56 -16.94 17.66
CA PRO A 373 -11.83 -17.60 17.82
C PRO A 373 -12.28 -17.35 19.27
N ASN A 374 -13.53 -17.01 19.45
CA ASN A 374 -14.14 -16.93 20.79
C ASN A 374 -14.55 -18.30 21.26
#